data_eb0b84faafde20dea9fda685aeddc2ce
#
_entry.id   eb0b84faafde20dea9fda685aeddc2ce
#
_cell.length_a   1.000
_cell.length_b   1.000
_cell.length_c   1.000
_cell.angle_alpha   90.00
_cell.angle_beta   90.00
_cell.angle_gamma   90.00
#
_symmetry.space_group_name_H-M   'P 1'
#
loop_
_entity.id
_entity.type
_entity.pdbx_description
1 polymer ?
#
loop_
_entity_poly.entity_id
_entity_poly.type
_entity_poly.pdbx_seq_one_letter_code
_entity_poly.pdbx_strand_id
1 'polypeptide(L)'
;MAYYYPEPSHTFSEYLLIPGYTSEDCVPDHVSLKTPLVKYRKGTEEPAISLNVPLTSAVMQSVSNDTLAIALAKEGGISFIYGSQSIENQAAMVARVKGYKAGFVTSASNLTPEATLADVLALKQRNGFSTVAITEDGTANGKLLGIVTSRDYRVSRMDPTDKVKNFMTPRQKLVTAPADTTLKEANDIIWEHKLNSLPIVDENDHLLYFVFRKDYSSHKDNPLELLDNKKRYLVGAGINTRDYATRIPALLEAGADVLVIDSSEGYTCWQEKTIKWVRDTYGDTVKIGAGNVVDKDGFRFLAEAGADFLKVGIGGGSICITRETKGIGRGQATALIEVAAARDEYFKETGIYVPICSDGGIVHDYHMTLALAMGADFLMLGRYFARFDESPTNKVMVNGAYMKEYWGEGSNRARNWQRYDLGGSAKLSFEEGVDSYVTYAGPLRDNVEASLYKVKSTMCNVGVTNIPDLQQNAKLTLVSSVSIVEGGYHDVTLRSSSPVK
;
A
#
# COMPACT_ATOMS: atom_id res chain seq x y z
N MET A 1 -38.68 -1.86 -20.51
CA MET A 1 -38.20 -0.47 -20.58
C MET A 1 -37.00 -0.38 -19.64
N ALA A 2 -35.91 0.25 -20.07
CA ALA A 2 -34.71 0.42 -19.19
C ALA A 2 -35.07 1.26 -17.96
N TYR A 3 -34.47 0.97 -16.83
CA TYR A 3 -34.59 1.80 -15.64
C TYR A 3 -33.76 3.07 -15.81
N TYR A 4 -34.29 4.18 -15.37
CA TYR A 4 -33.65 5.49 -15.47
C TYR A 4 -33.60 6.15 -14.09
N TYR A 5 -32.39 6.51 -13.66
CA TYR A 5 -32.19 7.32 -12.45
C TYR A 5 -32.51 8.77 -12.76
N PRO A 6 -33.50 9.41 -12.09
CA PRO A 6 -33.91 10.76 -12.41
C PRO A 6 -32.88 11.83 -12.02
N GLU A 7 -32.09 11.54 -10.98
CA GLU A 7 -31.11 12.49 -10.46
C GLU A 7 -29.77 12.35 -11.20
N PRO A 8 -29.07 13.46 -11.52
CA PRO A 8 -27.73 13.40 -12.07
C PRO A 8 -26.76 12.69 -11.14
N SER A 9 -25.76 11.99 -11.69
CA SER A 9 -24.66 11.48 -10.89
C SER A 9 -23.55 12.51 -10.78
N HIS A 10 -23.09 12.76 -9.56
CA HIS A 10 -22.18 13.83 -9.19
C HIS A 10 -20.75 13.33 -8.96
N THR A 11 -19.76 14.21 -9.14
CA THR A 11 -18.36 14.01 -8.81
C THR A 11 -17.96 14.84 -7.58
N PHE A 12 -16.75 14.62 -7.04
CA PHE A 12 -16.27 15.32 -5.84
C PHE A 12 -16.23 16.85 -6.00
N SER A 13 -15.87 17.36 -7.18
CA SER A 13 -15.80 18.81 -7.41
C SER A 13 -17.13 19.56 -7.25
N GLU A 14 -18.25 18.83 -7.23
CA GLU A 14 -19.60 19.39 -7.07
C GLU A 14 -20.03 19.47 -5.59
N TYR A 15 -19.13 19.14 -4.64
CA TYR A 15 -19.42 19.18 -3.22
C TYR A 15 -18.42 20.03 -2.45
N LEU A 16 -18.91 20.65 -1.38
CA LEU A 16 -18.09 21.26 -0.34
C LEU A 16 -18.50 20.75 1.03
N LEU A 17 -17.55 20.72 1.96
CA LEU A 17 -17.78 20.48 3.39
C LEU A 17 -18.25 21.78 4.03
N ILE A 18 -19.27 21.69 4.88
CA ILE A 18 -19.69 22.78 5.75
C ILE A 18 -18.86 22.73 7.02
N PRO A 19 -18.25 23.83 7.44
CA PRO A 19 -17.48 23.87 8.69
C PRO A 19 -18.34 23.48 9.90
N GLY A 20 -17.72 22.72 10.83
CA GLY A 20 -18.32 22.37 12.10
C GLY A 20 -17.76 23.21 13.25
N TYR A 21 -18.14 22.87 14.48
CA TYR A 21 -17.57 23.49 15.67
C TYR A 21 -16.16 22.90 15.93
N THR A 22 -15.15 23.73 15.89
CA THR A 22 -13.75 23.35 16.19
C THR A 22 -13.46 23.61 17.67
N SER A 23 -13.16 22.56 18.43
CA SER A 23 -12.68 22.66 19.82
C SER A 23 -11.16 22.81 19.89
N GLU A 24 -10.63 23.05 21.08
CA GLU A 24 -9.17 23.12 21.35
C GLU A 24 -8.45 21.79 21.03
N ASP A 25 -9.17 20.64 21.05
CA ASP A 25 -8.65 19.32 20.72
C ASP A 25 -8.53 19.08 19.21
N CYS A 26 -9.22 19.88 18.39
CA CYS A 26 -9.21 19.77 16.93
C CYS A 26 -7.97 20.43 16.33
N VAL A 27 -6.81 19.81 16.58
CA VAL A 27 -5.52 20.21 15.99
C VAL A 27 -4.98 19.06 15.12
N PRO A 28 -4.25 19.32 14.02
CA PRO A 28 -3.81 18.28 13.09
C PRO A 28 -3.03 17.13 13.74
N ASP A 29 -2.27 17.41 14.81
CA ASP A 29 -1.48 16.39 15.51
C ASP A 29 -2.34 15.41 16.32
N HIS A 30 -3.55 15.81 16.70
CA HIS A 30 -4.52 14.94 17.38
C HIS A 30 -5.39 14.12 16.40
N VAL A 31 -5.34 14.42 15.10
CA VAL A 31 -6.14 13.71 14.10
C VAL A 31 -5.53 12.36 13.77
N SER A 32 -6.30 11.29 14.01
CA SER A 32 -5.97 9.94 13.60
C SER A 32 -6.59 9.63 12.24
N LEU A 33 -5.75 9.20 11.29
CA LEU A 33 -6.18 8.73 9.98
C LEU A 33 -6.18 7.20 9.88
N LYS A 34 -6.03 6.51 11.01
CA LYS A 34 -6.08 5.05 11.06
C LYS A 34 -7.46 4.55 10.61
N THR A 35 -7.47 3.51 9.76
CA THR A 35 -8.68 2.99 9.13
C THR A 35 -8.59 1.48 8.88
N PRO A 36 -9.72 0.73 8.94
CA PRO A 36 -9.71 -0.70 8.61
C PRO A 36 -9.46 -0.92 7.12
N LEU A 37 -8.67 -1.94 6.79
CA LEU A 37 -8.48 -2.40 5.41
C LEU A 37 -9.41 -3.56 5.06
N VAL A 38 -9.68 -4.46 6.01
CA VAL A 38 -10.40 -5.72 5.79
C VAL A 38 -11.62 -5.84 6.68
N LYS A 39 -12.61 -6.66 6.27
CA LYS A 39 -13.85 -6.91 7.01
C LYS A 39 -13.58 -7.41 8.43
N TYR A 40 -14.46 -7.03 9.34
CA TYR A 40 -14.43 -7.44 10.76
C TYR A 40 -15.81 -7.26 11.40
N ARG A 41 -16.01 -7.86 12.56
CA ARG A 41 -17.21 -7.64 13.37
C ARG A 41 -17.05 -6.38 14.21
N LYS A 42 -17.50 -5.25 13.65
CA LYS A 42 -17.34 -3.93 14.28
C LYS A 42 -18.04 -3.88 15.64
N GLY A 43 -17.31 -3.45 16.66
CA GLY A 43 -17.80 -3.41 18.04
C GLY A 43 -17.45 -4.63 18.90
N THR A 44 -17.02 -5.74 18.29
CA THR A 44 -16.61 -6.97 19.01
C THR A 44 -15.23 -7.46 18.63
N GLU A 45 -14.70 -7.05 17.47
CA GLU A 45 -13.39 -7.45 16.96
C GLU A 45 -12.63 -6.24 16.45
N GLU A 46 -11.30 -6.31 16.49
CA GLU A 46 -10.43 -5.40 15.74
C GLU A 46 -10.18 -5.95 14.33
N PRO A 47 -10.07 -5.09 13.31
CA PRO A 47 -9.75 -5.56 11.96
C PRO A 47 -8.36 -6.20 11.92
N ALA A 48 -8.25 -7.36 11.25
CA ALA A 48 -7.00 -8.12 11.14
C ALA A 48 -5.88 -7.30 10.46
N ILE A 49 -6.25 -6.36 9.57
CA ILE A 49 -5.33 -5.41 8.94
C ILE A 49 -5.99 -4.03 8.96
N SER A 50 -5.26 -3.06 9.50
CA SER A 50 -5.62 -1.63 9.44
C SER A 50 -4.49 -0.86 8.77
N LEU A 51 -4.82 0.23 8.08
CA LEU A 51 -3.88 1.21 7.57
C LEU A 51 -3.65 2.31 8.60
N ASN A 52 -2.44 2.84 8.69
CA ASN A 52 -2.12 4.01 9.53
C ASN A 52 -2.51 5.32 8.84
N VAL A 53 -2.55 5.33 7.51
CA VAL A 53 -3.11 6.41 6.67
C VAL A 53 -4.01 5.82 5.59
N PRO A 54 -5.09 6.50 5.18
CA PRO A 54 -6.11 5.93 4.29
C PRO A 54 -5.69 5.97 2.81
N LEU A 55 -4.45 5.65 2.49
CA LEU A 55 -3.90 5.73 1.14
C LEU A 55 -3.45 4.37 0.62
N THR A 56 -3.91 4.05 -0.60
CA THR A 56 -3.45 2.87 -1.33
C THR A 56 -3.07 3.23 -2.77
N SER A 57 -2.10 2.52 -3.34
CA SER A 57 -1.72 2.73 -4.73
C SER A 57 -2.55 1.86 -5.68
N ALA A 58 -2.87 2.40 -6.86
CA ALA A 58 -3.64 1.69 -7.87
C ALA A 58 -2.86 0.49 -8.44
N VAL A 59 -3.59 -0.57 -8.78
CA VAL A 59 -3.05 -1.84 -9.32
C VAL A 59 -2.64 -1.65 -10.78
N MET A 60 -1.58 -0.87 -11.03
CA MET A 60 -1.20 -0.44 -12.37
C MET A 60 0.32 -0.57 -12.60
N GLN A 61 0.71 -1.02 -13.81
CA GLN A 61 2.12 -1.10 -14.22
C GLN A 61 2.87 0.22 -14.07
N SER A 62 2.21 1.33 -14.34
CA SER A 62 2.78 2.67 -14.27
C SER A 62 2.80 3.28 -12.87
N VAL A 63 2.32 2.55 -11.84
CA VAL A 63 2.16 3.08 -10.47
C VAL A 63 2.81 2.19 -9.42
N SER A 64 2.47 0.91 -9.37
CA SER A 64 2.66 0.08 -8.16
C SER A 64 3.69 -1.03 -8.35
N ASN A 65 4.96 -0.71 -8.14
CA ASN A 65 6.04 -1.68 -8.00
C ASN A 65 6.51 -1.81 -6.54
N ASP A 66 7.53 -2.61 -6.31
CA ASP A 66 8.16 -2.81 -4.99
C ASP A 66 8.78 -1.54 -4.39
N THR A 67 9.36 -0.66 -5.20
CA THR A 67 9.95 0.61 -4.75
C THR A 67 8.88 1.53 -4.18
N LEU A 68 7.78 1.73 -4.91
CA LEU A 68 6.63 2.51 -4.43
C LEU A 68 5.99 1.85 -3.20
N ALA A 69 5.88 0.52 -3.20
CA ALA A 69 5.28 -0.22 -2.08
C ALA A 69 6.05 0.00 -0.78
N ILE A 70 7.38 -0.04 -0.82
CA ILE A 70 8.24 0.25 0.33
C ILE A 70 8.06 1.71 0.78
N ALA A 71 8.07 2.66 -0.15
CA ALA A 71 7.92 4.08 0.17
C ALA A 71 6.56 4.38 0.81
N LEU A 72 5.47 3.85 0.25
CA LEU A 72 4.13 4.08 0.78
C LEU A 72 3.92 3.38 2.13
N ALA A 73 4.48 2.19 2.34
CA ALA A 73 4.42 1.50 3.63
C ALA A 73 5.16 2.25 4.73
N LYS A 74 6.25 2.98 4.43
CA LYS A 74 6.92 3.88 5.38
C LYS A 74 6.02 5.02 5.85
N GLU A 75 5.15 5.51 4.97
CA GLU A 75 4.19 6.57 5.27
C GLU A 75 2.86 6.04 5.84
N GLY A 76 2.73 4.72 6.05
CA GLY A 76 1.58 4.11 6.71
C GLY A 76 0.45 3.64 5.80
N GLY A 77 0.61 3.75 4.48
CA GLY A 77 -0.31 3.22 3.47
C GLY A 77 0.12 1.86 2.93
N ILE A 78 -0.62 1.32 1.97
CA ILE A 78 -0.31 0.04 1.32
C ILE A 78 -0.34 0.14 -0.20
N SER A 79 0.58 -0.55 -0.86
CA SER A 79 0.56 -0.72 -2.32
C SER A 79 0.06 -2.09 -2.71
N PHE A 80 -0.65 -2.13 -3.84
CA PHE A 80 -1.03 -3.38 -4.50
C PHE A 80 -0.16 -3.59 -5.74
N ILE A 81 0.82 -4.49 -5.66
CA ILE A 81 1.72 -4.82 -6.78
C ILE A 81 0.89 -5.28 -7.98
N TYR A 82 1.11 -4.67 -9.16
CA TYR A 82 0.32 -4.93 -10.36
C TYR A 82 0.42 -6.37 -10.85
N GLY A 83 -0.71 -6.91 -11.35
CA GLY A 83 -0.85 -8.30 -11.82
C GLY A 83 -0.57 -8.51 -13.31
N SER A 84 -0.44 -7.43 -14.09
CA SER A 84 -0.19 -7.48 -15.55
C SER A 84 1.27 -7.79 -15.89
N GLN A 85 1.80 -8.84 -15.28
CA GLN A 85 3.16 -9.35 -15.43
C GLN A 85 3.17 -10.87 -15.13
N SER A 86 4.31 -11.52 -15.31
CA SER A 86 4.42 -12.94 -14.95
C SER A 86 4.26 -13.15 -13.44
N ILE A 87 3.82 -14.34 -13.05
CA ILE A 87 3.63 -14.71 -11.63
C ILE A 87 4.95 -14.59 -10.87
N GLU A 88 6.05 -15.05 -11.47
CA GLU A 88 7.39 -15.06 -10.90
C GLU A 88 7.89 -13.63 -10.61
N ASN A 89 7.69 -12.71 -11.56
CA ASN A 89 8.10 -11.32 -11.41
C ASN A 89 7.29 -10.61 -10.31
N GLN A 90 5.98 -10.83 -10.28
CA GLN A 90 5.12 -10.26 -9.26
C GLN A 90 5.47 -10.80 -7.87
N ALA A 91 5.65 -12.11 -7.73
CA ALA A 91 6.07 -12.76 -6.49
C ALA A 91 7.45 -12.24 -6.02
N ALA A 92 8.40 -12.06 -6.93
CA ALA A 92 9.69 -11.48 -6.62
C ALA A 92 9.59 -10.03 -6.11
N MET A 93 8.70 -9.20 -6.65
CA MET A 93 8.43 -7.85 -6.14
C MET A 93 7.86 -7.91 -4.72
N VAL A 94 6.86 -8.76 -4.48
CA VAL A 94 6.28 -8.97 -3.14
C VAL A 94 7.37 -9.40 -2.15
N ALA A 95 8.20 -10.38 -2.51
CA ALA A 95 9.29 -10.87 -1.66
C ALA A 95 10.32 -9.76 -1.35
N ARG A 96 10.62 -8.86 -2.30
CA ARG A 96 11.51 -7.71 -2.04
C ARG A 96 10.93 -6.74 -1.02
N VAL A 97 9.63 -6.46 -1.07
CA VAL A 97 8.95 -5.62 -0.06
C VAL A 97 9.02 -6.30 1.32
N LYS A 98 8.68 -7.59 1.39
CA LYS A 98 8.73 -8.36 2.66
C LYS A 98 10.14 -8.51 3.21
N GLY A 99 11.15 -8.54 2.37
CA GLY A 99 12.56 -8.58 2.77
C GLY A 99 13.16 -7.22 3.15
N TYR A 100 12.42 -6.13 2.95
CA TYR A 100 12.91 -4.80 3.27
C TYR A 100 12.92 -4.53 4.78
N LYS A 101 13.93 -3.81 5.24
CA LYS A 101 14.28 -3.66 6.65
C LYS A 101 13.43 -2.60 7.37
N ALA A 102 12.63 -3.02 8.33
CA ALA A 102 11.84 -2.17 9.22
C ALA A 102 12.29 -2.33 10.70
N GLY A 103 13.56 -2.14 10.97
CA GLY A 103 14.13 -2.19 12.32
C GLY A 103 14.52 -3.58 12.81
N PHE A 104 13.66 -4.59 12.71
CA PHE A 104 13.99 -5.99 13.00
C PHE A 104 14.15 -6.79 11.71
N VAL A 105 15.33 -7.33 11.47
CA VAL A 105 15.71 -7.91 10.17
C VAL A 105 16.01 -9.38 10.33
N THR A 106 15.30 -10.25 9.63
CA THR A 106 15.76 -11.64 9.44
C THR A 106 17.08 -11.63 8.70
N SER A 107 18.07 -12.38 9.19
CA SER A 107 19.39 -12.39 8.57
C SER A 107 19.34 -12.95 7.14
N ALA A 108 19.72 -12.12 6.17
CA ALA A 108 19.84 -12.53 4.77
C ALA A 108 21.26 -13.02 4.42
N SER A 109 22.16 -13.01 5.38
CA SER A 109 23.59 -13.34 5.19
C SER A 109 24.05 -14.25 6.31
N ASN A 110 24.02 -15.56 6.07
CA ASN A 110 24.32 -16.59 7.05
C ASN A 110 25.35 -17.56 6.49
N LEU A 111 26.28 -18.00 7.32
CA LEU A 111 27.29 -19.00 7.01
C LEU A 111 27.49 -19.93 8.21
N THR A 112 28.07 -21.10 7.96
CA THR A 112 28.54 -22.00 9.01
C THR A 112 29.95 -21.62 9.50
N PRO A 113 30.41 -22.07 10.66
CA PRO A 113 31.79 -21.85 11.15
C PRO A 113 32.87 -22.39 10.23
N GLU A 114 32.54 -23.40 9.40
CA GLU A 114 33.48 -24.03 8.47
C GLU A 114 33.57 -23.29 7.11
N ALA A 115 32.73 -22.30 6.85
CA ALA A 115 32.89 -21.42 5.70
C ALA A 115 34.21 -20.65 5.73
N THR A 116 34.60 -20.10 4.59
CA THR A 116 35.89 -19.43 4.39
C THR A 116 35.73 -17.90 4.29
N LEU A 117 36.86 -17.18 4.37
CA LEU A 117 36.86 -15.74 4.07
C LEU A 117 36.38 -15.45 2.65
N ALA A 118 36.69 -16.30 1.67
CA ALA A 118 36.22 -16.18 0.32
C ALA A 118 34.69 -16.24 0.26
N ASP A 119 34.04 -17.11 1.03
CA ASP A 119 32.57 -17.21 1.12
C ASP A 119 31.95 -15.94 1.73
N VAL A 120 32.58 -15.36 2.75
CA VAL A 120 32.15 -14.08 3.34
C VAL A 120 32.20 -12.96 2.32
N LEU A 121 33.30 -12.87 1.53
CA LEU A 121 33.45 -11.83 0.51
C LEU A 121 32.46 -12.01 -0.64
N ALA A 122 32.24 -13.24 -1.11
CA ALA A 122 31.25 -13.56 -2.14
C ALA A 122 29.83 -13.21 -1.67
N LEU A 123 29.49 -13.54 -0.42
CA LEU A 123 28.19 -13.22 0.17
C LEU A 123 27.99 -11.70 0.28
N LYS A 124 29.03 -10.98 0.72
CA LYS A 124 29.01 -9.51 0.78
C LYS A 124 28.84 -8.87 -0.59
N GLN A 125 29.51 -9.37 -1.62
CA GLN A 125 29.39 -8.88 -2.98
C GLN A 125 27.98 -9.11 -3.54
N ARG A 126 27.39 -10.27 -3.25
CA ARG A 126 26.04 -10.63 -3.71
C ARG A 126 24.94 -9.84 -3.01
N ASN A 127 25.02 -9.68 -1.68
CA ASN A 127 23.94 -9.15 -0.85
C ASN A 127 24.18 -7.71 -0.39
N GLY A 128 25.39 -7.16 -0.52
CA GLY A 128 25.73 -5.80 -0.09
C GLY A 128 25.82 -5.60 1.44
N PHE A 129 25.65 -6.66 2.25
CA PHE A 129 25.66 -6.57 3.71
C PHE A 129 27.04 -6.75 4.32
N SER A 130 27.34 -5.98 5.37
CA SER A 130 28.62 -6.00 6.09
C SER A 130 28.62 -6.89 7.33
N THR A 131 27.47 -7.38 7.76
CA THR A 131 27.29 -8.27 8.92
C THR A 131 26.79 -9.62 8.42
N VAL A 132 27.50 -10.69 8.77
CA VAL A 132 27.18 -12.08 8.45
C VAL A 132 26.94 -12.82 9.75
N ALA A 133 25.77 -13.45 9.91
CA ALA A 133 25.51 -14.33 11.03
C ALA A 133 26.22 -15.67 10.82
N ILE A 134 26.86 -16.18 11.87
CA ILE A 134 27.44 -17.51 11.87
C ILE A 134 26.57 -18.40 12.74
N THR A 135 25.83 -19.27 12.08
CA THR A 135 24.88 -20.18 12.71
C THR A 135 25.36 -21.64 12.54
N GLU A 136 24.87 -22.52 13.38
CA GLU A 136 25.27 -23.93 13.39
C GLU A 136 25.05 -24.60 12.02
N ASP A 137 23.92 -24.30 11.39
CA ASP A 137 23.49 -24.89 10.12
C ASP A 137 23.60 -23.94 8.90
N GLY A 138 24.05 -22.70 9.11
CA GLY A 138 24.12 -21.68 8.06
C GLY A 138 22.77 -21.07 7.66
N THR A 139 21.71 -21.34 8.41
CA THR A 139 20.36 -20.78 8.14
C THR A 139 20.09 -19.49 8.92
N ALA A 140 19.07 -18.75 8.52
CA ALA A 140 18.67 -17.49 9.14
C ALA A 140 18.18 -17.65 10.59
N ASN A 141 17.66 -18.83 10.93
CA ASN A 141 17.08 -19.13 12.24
C ASN A 141 17.87 -20.22 12.98
N GLY A 142 19.07 -20.56 12.51
CA GLY A 142 19.95 -21.52 13.19
C GLY A 142 20.47 -20.98 14.51
N LYS A 143 21.03 -21.87 15.34
CA LYS A 143 21.67 -21.49 16.61
C LYS A 143 22.85 -20.56 16.34
N LEU A 144 22.86 -19.38 16.97
CA LEU A 144 23.86 -18.34 16.75
C LEU A 144 25.19 -18.72 17.42
N LEU A 145 26.22 -18.90 16.63
CA LEU A 145 27.58 -19.22 17.10
C LEU A 145 28.51 -18.00 17.09
N GLY A 146 28.19 -17.00 16.28
CA GLY A 146 29.00 -15.78 16.21
C GLY A 146 28.50 -14.84 15.10
N ILE A 147 29.26 -13.77 14.88
CA ILE A 147 29.06 -12.85 13.74
C ILE A 147 30.40 -12.53 13.10
N VAL A 148 30.37 -12.20 11.81
CA VAL A 148 31.49 -11.61 11.08
C VAL A 148 31.09 -10.24 10.56
N THR A 149 31.91 -9.25 10.81
CA THR A 149 31.77 -7.88 10.30
C THR A 149 33.05 -7.46 9.58
N SER A 150 33.05 -6.33 8.91
CA SER A 150 34.23 -5.77 8.23
C SER A 150 35.39 -5.44 9.19
N ARG A 151 35.18 -5.50 10.50
CA ARG A 151 36.22 -5.30 11.53
C ARG A 151 36.95 -6.57 11.89
N ASP A 152 36.41 -7.73 11.58
CA ASP A 152 36.91 -9.04 11.98
C ASP A 152 37.92 -9.60 10.97
N TYR A 153 38.06 -9.01 9.78
CA TYR A 153 39.00 -9.48 8.76
C TYR A 153 39.70 -8.33 8.02
N ARG A 154 40.87 -8.64 7.47
CA ARG A 154 41.64 -7.75 6.59
C ARG A 154 42.04 -8.51 5.33
N VAL A 155 41.42 -8.26 4.21
CA VAL A 155 41.65 -8.95 2.93
C VAL A 155 43.12 -8.94 2.50
N SER A 156 43.87 -7.88 2.83
CA SER A 156 45.30 -7.76 2.48
C SER A 156 46.23 -8.58 3.38
N ARG A 157 45.71 -9.22 4.43
CA ARG A 157 46.56 -9.91 5.44
C ARG A 157 46.09 -11.31 5.79
N MET A 158 44.95 -11.75 5.26
CA MET A 158 44.36 -13.04 5.55
C MET A 158 44.25 -13.87 4.28
N ASP A 159 44.37 -15.19 4.42
CA ASP A 159 44.18 -16.11 3.31
C ASP A 159 42.67 -16.26 3.00
N PRO A 160 42.27 -16.22 1.72
CA PRO A 160 40.87 -16.48 1.34
C PRO A 160 40.31 -17.82 1.84
N THR A 161 41.15 -18.79 2.14
CA THR A 161 40.78 -20.11 2.68
C THR A 161 40.68 -20.16 4.22
N ASP A 162 41.00 -19.06 4.92
CA ASP A 162 40.85 -18.97 6.37
C ASP A 162 39.41 -19.25 6.80
N LYS A 163 39.25 -20.14 7.78
CA LYS A 163 37.94 -20.55 8.29
C LYS A 163 37.33 -19.46 9.17
N VAL A 164 36.05 -19.22 8.97
CA VAL A 164 35.24 -18.19 9.68
C VAL A 164 35.38 -18.36 11.21
N LYS A 165 35.37 -19.57 11.73
CA LYS A 165 35.52 -19.85 13.17
C LYS A 165 36.80 -19.27 13.78
N ASN A 166 37.84 -19.01 12.99
CA ASN A 166 39.11 -18.50 13.47
C ASN A 166 39.14 -16.99 13.65
N PHE A 167 38.26 -16.26 12.97
CA PHE A 167 38.24 -14.80 13.01
C PHE A 167 36.88 -14.18 13.33
N MET A 168 35.78 -14.96 13.41
CA MET A 168 34.49 -14.45 13.83
C MET A 168 34.50 -13.91 15.26
N THR A 169 33.66 -12.98 15.60
CA THR A 169 33.32 -12.64 16.98
C THR A 169 32.40 -13.74 17.52
N PRO A 170 32.86 -14.58 18.46
CA PRO A 170 32.08 -15.73 18.93
C PRO A 170 30.92 -15.32 19.84
N ARG A 171 29.88 -16.17 19.95
CA ARG A 171 28.67 -15.94 20.71
C ARG A 171 28.88 -15.40 22.12
N GLN A 172 29.86 -15.90 22.84
CA GLN A 172 30.17 -15.52 24.23
C GLN A 172 30.64 -14.06 24.37
N LYS A 173 31.10 -13.44 23.27
CA LYS A 173 31.53 -12.05 23.22
C LYS A 173 30.46 -11.12 22.62
N LEU A 174 29.34 -11.67 22.19
CA LEU A 174 28.26 -10.89 21.61
C LEU A 174 27.30 -10.42 22.70
N VAL A 175 26.90 -9.16 22.60
CA VAL A 175 25.70 -8.66 23.27
C VAL A 175 24.51 -9.07 22.39
N THR A 176 23.55 -9.73 22.98
CA THR A 176 22.28 -10.14 22.36
C THR A 176 21.10 -9.68 23.20
N ALA A 177 19.91 -9.67 22.64
CA ALA A 177 18.70 -9.38 23.38
C ALA A 177 17.61 -10.45 23.10
N PRO A 178 16.64 -10.66 24.02
CA PRO A 178 15.61 -11.67 23.88
C PRO A 178 14.54 -11.29 22.85
N ALA A 179 13.69 -12.26 22.51
CA ALA A 179 12.67 -12.15 21.47
C ALA A 179 11.62 -11.05 21.71
N ASP A 180 11.30 -10.73 22.95
CA ASP A 180 10.32 -9.73 23.36
C ASP A 180 10.87 -8.30 23.40
N THR A 181 12.17 -8.12 23.14
CA THR A 181 12.83 -6.80 23.11
C THR A 181 12.12 -5.86 22.11
N THR A 182 11.74 -4.69 22.59
CA THR A 182 11.19 -3.63 21.72
C THR A 182 12.32 -2.96 20.92
N LEU A 183 11.97 -2.29 19.81
CA LEU A 183 12.96 -1.57 19.00
C LEU A 183 13.65 -0.44 19.80
N LYS A 184 12.95 0.20 20.74
CA LYS A 184 13.52 1.22 21.62
C LYS A 184 14.56 0.61 22.55
N GLU A 185 14.22 -0.46 23.26
CA GLU A 185 15.17 -1.17 24.14
C GLU A 185 16.37 -1.69 23.37
N ALA A 186 16.14 -2.28 22.18
CA ALA A 186 17.25 -2.72 21.31
C ALA A 186 18.18 -1.56 20.93
N ASN A 187 17.63 -0.38 20.66
CA ASN A 187 18.43 0.81 20.37
C ASN A 187 19.20 1.33 21.60
N ASP A 188 18.59 1.30 22.78
CA ASP A 188 19.25 1.70 24.02
C ASP A 188 20.45 0.77 24.31
N ILE A 189 20.30 -0.56 24.12
CA ILE A 189 21.39 -1.53 24.20
C ILE A 189 22.50 -1.25 23.15
N ILE A 190 22.10 -0.98 21.90
CA ILE A 190 23.04 -0.63 20.82
C ILE A 190 23.87 0.61 21.18
N TRP A 191 23.22 1.61 21.76
CA TRP A 191 23.87 2.85 22.15
C TRP A 191 24.82 2.67 23.35
N GLU A 192 24.35 2.00 24.39
CA GLU A 192 25.13 1.72 25.62
C GLU A 192 26.40 0.92 25.31
N HIS A 193 26.28 -0.13 24.53
CA HIS A 193 27.39 -1.02 24.15
C HIS A 193 28.14 -0.58 22.88
N LYS A 194 27.81 0.56 22.28
CA LYS A 194 28.42 1.14 21.05
C LYS A 194 28.42 0.14 19.88
N LEU A 195 27.35 -0.63 19.72
CA LEU A 195 27.20 -1.64 18.69
C LEU A 195 26.77 -1.00 17.35
N ASN A 196 27.03 -1.72 16.24
CA ASN A 196 26.44 -1.43 14.93
C ASN A 196 25.21 -2.31 14.65
N SER A 197 25.16 -3.49 15.27
CA SER A 197 24.06 -4.44 15.15
C SER A 197 23.88 -5.20 16.45
N LEU A 198 22.65 -5.55 16.77
CA LEU A 198 22.26 -6.33 17.93
C LEU A 198 21.51 -7.57 17.44
N PRO A 199 22.03 -8.79 17.66
CA PRO A 199 21.29 -10.01 17.42
C PRO A 199 20.17 -10.17 18.45
N ILE A 200 18.97 -10.53 18.00
CA ILE A 200 17.83 -10.92 18.82
C ILE A 200 17.73 -12.44 18.75
N VAL A 201 17.72 -13.10 19.88
CA VAL A 201 17.73 -14.56 19.97
C VAL A 201 16.59 -15.08 20.84
N ASP A 202 16.21 -16.34 20.64
CA ASP A 202 15.28 -17.04 21.52
C ASP A 202 16.00 -17.63 22.75
N GLU A 203 15.24 -18.34 23.62
CA GLU A 203 15.73 -18.97 24.83
C GLU A 203 16.79 -20.07 24.57
N ASN A 204 16.88 -20.60 23.35
CA ASN A 204 17.82 -21.64 22.92
C ASN A 204 19.00 -21.07 22.10
N ASP A 205 19.18 -19.74 22.10
CA ASP A 205 20.15 -19.01 21.28
C ASP A 205 19.96 -19.14 19.76
N HIS A 206 18.74 -19.45 19.26
CA HIS A 206 18.48 -19.36 17.83
C HIS A 206 18.31 -17.91 17.42
N LEU A 207 18.94 -17.54 16.31
CA LEU A 207 18.84 -16.19 15.77
C LEU A 207 17.43 -15.94 15.22
N LEU A 208 16.75 -14.91 15.74
CA LEU A 208 15.45 -14.48 15.25
C LEU A 208 15.60 -13.29 14.31
N TYR A 209 16.29 -12.24 14.76
CA TYR A 209 16.46 -10.99 14.03
C TYR A 209 17.79 -10.33 14.32
N PHE A 210 18.16 -9.37 13.47
CA PHE A 210 19.12 -8.31 13.81
C PHE A 210 18.39 -6.98 13.94
N VAL A 211 18.84 -6.12 14.85
CA VAL A 211 18.56 -4.69 14.86
C VAL A 211 19.85 -3.95 14.53
N PHE A 212 19.83 -3.08 13.52
CA PHE A 212 20.98 -2.30 13.13
C PHE A 212 20.80 -0.83 13.59
N ARG A 213 21.88 -0.23 14.08
CA ARG A 213 21.90 1.16 14.55
C ARG A 213 21.32 2.15 13.51
N LYS A 214 21.65 1.96 12.24
CA LYS A 214 21.14 2.81 11.14
C LYS A 214 19.62 2.69 10.92
N ASP A 215 19.06 1.52 11.22
CA ASP A 215 17.64 1.24 10.95
C ASP A 215 16.74 1.87 12.04
N TYR A 216 17.27 2.10 13.26
CA TYR A 216 16.54 2.83 14.31
C TYR A 216 16.27 4.29 13.93
N SER A 217 17.25 4.99 13.36
CA SER A 217 17.06 6.36 12.89
C SER A 217 15.98 6.39 11.80
N SER A 218 16.03 5.45 10.84
CA SER A 218 15.02 5.34 9.80
C SER A 218 13.61 5.11 10.37
N HIS A 219 13.46 4.24 11.38
CA HIS A 219 12.16 4.00 12.03
C HIS A 219 11.66 5.23 12.80
N LYS A 220 12.55 5.95 13.49
CA LYS A 220 12.20 7.20 14.18
C LYS A 220 11.69 8.27 13.21
N ASP A 221 12.26 8.30 12.01
CA ASP A 221 11.86 9.23 10.94
C ASP A 221 10.55 8.81 10.24
N ASN A 222 10.05 7.59 10.45
CA ASN A 222 8.82 7.05 9.85
C ASN A 222 7.89 6.44 10.92
N PRO A 223 7.30 7.26 11.81
CA PRO A 223 6.50 6.77 12.95
C PRO A 223 5.20 6.07 12.54
N LEU A 224 4.78 6.24 11.28
CA LEU A 224 3.55 5.67 10.73
C LEU A 224 3.78 4.39 9.93
N GLU A 225 4.99 3.83 9.93
CA GLU A 225 5.29 2.60 9.17
C GLU A 225 4.24 1.52 9.33
N LEU A 226 3.80 0.96 8.19
CA LEU A 226 2.79 -0.10 8.14
C LEU A 226 3.46 -1.47 8.17
N LEU A 227 3.44 -2.11 9.33
CA LEU A 227 4.18 -3.34 9.60
C LEU A 227 3.27 -4.51 9.97
N ASP A 228 3.69 -5.72 9.60
CA ASP A 228 3.11 -6.96 10.12
C ASP A 228 3.65 -7.28 11.54
N ASN A 229 3.13 -8.35 12.15
CA ASN A 229 3.57 -8.79 13.47
C ASN A 229 5.04 -9.26 13.53
N LYS A 230 5.67 -9.50 12.37
CA LYS A 230 7.10 -9.83 12.22
C LYS A 230 7.95 -8.61 11.86
N LYS A 231 7.41 -7.40 12.00
CA LYS A 231 8.07 -6.11 11.70
C LYS A 231 8.50 -5.95 10.23
N ARG A 232 7.81 -6.60 9.31
CA ARG A 232 8.02 -6.45 7.86
C ARG A 232 6.92 -5.56 7.29
N TYR A 233 7.23 -4.83 6.21
CA TYR A 233 6.21 -3.99 5.55
C TYR A 233 5.06 -4.83 5.03
N LEU A 234 3.83 -4.33 5.21
CA LEU A 234 2.64 -4.89 4.59
C LEU A 234 2.61 -4.56 3.10
N VAL A 235 2.21 -5.53 2.29
CA VAL A 235 2.09 -5.38 0.84
C VAL A 235 0.89 -6.15 0.31
N GLY A 236 0.14 -5.51 -0.58
CA GLY A 236 -0.92 -6.13 -1.35
C GLY A 236 -0.45 -6.58 -2.73
N ALA A 237 -1.23 -7.44 -3.37
CA ALA A 237 -0.99 -7.88 -4.73
C ALA A 237 -2.28 -7.95 -5.54
N GLY A 238 -2.24 -7.45 -6.78
CA GLY A 238 -3.31 -7.58 -7.74
C GLY A 238 -3.38 -8.98 -8.34
N ILE A 239 -4.58 -9.50 -8.48
CA ILE A 239 -4.86 -10.76 -9.17
C ILE A 239 -5.94 -10.54 -10.21
N ASN A 240 -6.12 -11.49 -11.11
CA ASN A 240 -7.21 -11.51 -12.09
C ASN A 240 -8.11 -12.73 -11.88
N THR A 241 -9.22 -12.80 -12.60
CA THR A 241 -10.21 -13.87 -12.50
C THR A 241 -9.90 -15.10 -13.40
N ARG A 242 -8.71 -15.19 -13.98
CA ARG A 242 -8.34 -16.27 -14.93
C ARG A 242 -7.27 -17.20 -14.40
N ASP A 243 -6.14 -16.65 -13.90
CA ASP A 243 -4.99 -17.43 -13.44
C ASP A 243 -4.87 -17.47 -11.89
N TYR A 244 -5.91 -17.04 -11.17
CA TYR A 244 -5.90 -16.93 -9.71
C TYR A 244 -5.46 -18.20 -8.99
N ALA A 245 -5.86 -19.38 -9.50
CA ALA A 245 -5.54 -20.67 -8.86
C ALA A 245 -4.04 -21.00 -8.86
N THR A 246 -3.26 -20.45 -9.78
CA THR A 246 -1.80 -20.58 -9.83
C THR A 246 -1.07 -19.38 -9.26
N ARG A 247 -1.62 -18.18 -9.47
CA ARG A 247 -1.02 -16.93 -9.02
C ARG A 247 -1.09 -16.75 -7.51
N ILE A 248 -2.26 -17.00 -6.90
CA ILE A 248 -2.47 -16.79 -5.46
C ILE A 248 -1.48 -17.59 -4.60
N PRO A 249 -1.27 -18.90 -4.80
CA PRO A 249 -0.28 -19.65 -4.01
C PRO A 249 1.11 -19.06 -4.06
N ALA A 250 1.59 -18.65 -5.25
CA ALA A 250 2.90 -18.05 -5.42
C ALA A 250 3.04 -16.69 -4.70
N LEU A 251 1.98 -15.85 -4.72
CA LEU A 251 1.97 -14.58 -4.02
C LEU A 251 1.94 -14.74 -2.50
N LEU A 252 1.19 -15.72 -1.99
CA LEU A 252 1.14 -16.04 -0.56
C LEU A 252 2.48 -16.60 -0.07
N GLU A 253 3.14 -17.45 -0.85
CA GLU A 253 4.48 -17.96 -0.55
C GLU A 253 5.51 -16.81 -0.51
N ALA A 254 5.40 -15.83 -1.42
CA ALA A 254 6.21 -14.62 -1.42
C ALA A 254 5.91 -13.68 -0.24
N GLY A 255 4.78 -13.89 0.48
CA GLY A 255 4.38 -13.16 1.68
C GLY A 255 3.39 -12.02 1.45
N ALA A 256 2.61 -12.02 0.38
CA ALA A 256 1.52 -11.04 0.20
C ALA A 256 0.53 -11.10 1.37
N ASP A 257 0.22 -9.93 1.95
CA ASP A 257 -0.64 -9.83 3.13
C ASP A 257 -2.12 -9.70 2.75
N VAL A 258 -2.40 -9.15 1.57
CA VAL A 258 -3.75 -8.94 1.06
C VAL A 258 -3.77 -8.99 -0.47
N LEU A 259 -4.82 -9.58 -1.02
CA LEU A 259 -5.04 -9.65 -2.45
C LEU A 259 -6.12 -8.67 -2.88
N VAL A 260 -6.12 -8.26 -4.14
CA VAL A 260 -7.22 -7.50 -4.72
C VAL A 260 -7.48 -7.96 -6.16
N ILE A 261 -8.73 -8.20 -6.51
CA ILE A 261 -9.10 -8.51 -7.88
C ILE A 261 -9.01 -7.23 -8.72
N ASP A 262 -8.16 -7.24 -9.73
CA ASP A 262 -8.05 -6.18 -10.73
C ASP A 262 -8.92 -6.52 -11.93
N SER A 263 -10.11 -5.93 -11.98
CA SER A 263 -11.08 -6.08 -13.05
C SER A 263 -11.73 -4.73 -13.36
N SER A 264 -12.18 -4.55 -14.59
CA SER A 264 -12.91 -3.35 -15.00
C SER A 264 -14.28 -3.25 -14.34
N GLU A 265 -14.91 -4.40 -14.04
CA GLU A 265 -16.24 -4.50 -13.46
C GLU A 265 -16.30 -5.60 -12.41
N GLY A 266 -16.91 -5.29 -11.26
CA GLY A 266 -16.95 -6.20 -10.10
C GLY A 266 -18.21 -7.05 -10.03
N TYR A 267 -19.34 -6.58 -10.51
CA TYR A 267 -20.62 -7.30 -10.43
C TYR A 267 -20.69 -8.41 -11.48
N THR A 268 -19.83 -9.42 -11.33
CA THR A 268 -19.67 -10.52 -12.28
C THR A 268 -19.54 -11.87 -11.58
N CYS A 269 -20.05 -12.92 -12.24
CA CYS A 269 -19.88 -14.30 -11.77
C CYS A 269 -18.40 -14.73 -11.70
N TRP A 270 -17.52 -14.07 -12.43
CA TRP A 270 -16.08 -14.36 -12.42
C TRP A 270 -15.43 -13.98 -11.09
N GLN A 271 -15.78 -12.80 -10.56
CA GLN A 271 -15.31 -12.39 -9.25
C GLN A 271 -15.89 -13.25 -8.14
N GLU A 272 -17.20 -13.53 -8.18
CA GLU A 272 -17.84 -14.43 -7.22
C GLU A 272 -17.12 -15.80 -7.16
N LYS A 273 -16.85 -16.41 -8.33
CA LYS A 273 -16.13 -17.68 -8.40
C LYS A 273 -14.73 -17.59 -7.82
N THR A 274 -14.01 -16.51 -8.11
CA THR A 274 -12.65 -16.29 -7.58
C THR A 274 -12.68 -16.14 -6.06
N ILE A 275 -13.60 -15.33 -5.51
CA ILE A 275 -13.74 -15.14 -4.06
C ILE A 275 -14.13 -16.45 -3.39
N LYS A 276 -15.12 -17.18 -3.90
CA LYS A 276 -15.54 -18.48 -3.38
C LYS A 276 -14.40 -19.49 -3.37
N TRP A 277 -13.62 -19.55 -4.47
CA TRP A 277 -12.44 -20.42 -4.51
C TRP A 277 -11.42 -20.08 -3.41
N VAL A 278 -11.17 -18.80 -3.16
CA VAL A 278 -10.29 -18.36 -2.05
C VAL A 278 -10.86 -18.79 -0.70
N ARG A 279 -12.18 -18.61 -0.49
CA ARG A 279 -12.85 -19.02 0.77
C ARG A 279 -12.83 -20.53 0.98
N ASP A 280 -13.08 -21.30 -0.06
CA ASP A 280 -13.06 -22.77 -0.03
C ASP A 280 -11.64 -23.31 0.22
N THR A 281 -10.61 -22.65 -0.32
CA THR A 281 -9.22 -23.12 -0.22
C THR A 281 -8.52 -22.65 1.07
N TYR A 282 -8.74 -21.40 1.49
CA TYR A 282 -7.98 -20.74 2.56
C TYR A 282 -8.84 -20.19 3.71
N GLY A 283 -10.16 -20.27 3.59
CA GLY A 283 -11.07 -19.66 4.58
C GLY A 283 -10.89 -18.13 4.66
N ASP A 284 -10.95 -17.62 5.88
CA ASP A 284 -10.75 -16.18 6.16
C ASP A 284 -9.29 -15.80 6.45
N THR A 285 -8.34 -16.72 6.35
CA THR A 285 -6.92 -16.43 6.56
C THR A 285 -6.34 -15.58 5.45
N VAL A 286 -6.75 -15.79 4.20
CA VAL A 286 -6.37 -14.98 3.04
C VAL A 286 -7.37 -13.84 2.88
N LYS A 287 -6.84 -12.62 2.83
CA LYS A 287 -7.63 -11.40 2.65
C LYS A 287 -7.72 -11.04 1.18
N ILE A 288 -8.95 -10.79 0.70
CA ILE A 288 -9.20 -10.50 -0.73
C ILE A 288 -10.20 -9.36 -0.89
N GLY A 289 -9.76 -8.29 -1.57
CA GLY A 289 -10.62 -7.21 -2.04
C GLY A 289 -11.18 -7.50 -3.44
N ALA A 290 -12.32 -6.92 -3.73
CA ALA A 290 -13.04 -7.08 -4.99
C ALA A 290 -13.55 -5.75 -5.55
N GLY A 291 -14.08 -5.75 -6.75
CA GLY A 291 -14.64 -4.55 -7.42
C GLY A 291 -14.11 -4.41 -8.86
N ASN A 292 -14.46 -3.34 -9.57
CA ASN A 292 -15.12 -2.15 -9.03
C ASN A 292 -16.63 -2.24 -9.18
N VAL A 293 -17.31 -1.60 -8.25
CA VAL A 293 -18.78 -1.45 -8.25
C VAL A 293 -19.15 0.03 -8.17
N VAL A 294 -20.41 0.37 -8.53
CA VAL A 294 -20.91 1.75 -8.53
C VAL A 294 -22.31 1.89 -7.90
N ASP A 295 -22.86 0.80 -7.38
CA ASP A 295 -24.19 0.73 -6.81
C ASP A 295 -24.29 -0.27 -5.65
N LYS A 296 -25.45 -0.28 -4.99
CA LYS A 296 -25.73 -1.15 -3.85
C LYS A 296 -25.79 -2.64 -4.20
N ASP A 297 -26.27 -2.97 -5.41
CA ASP A 297 -26.46 -4.37 -5.82
C ASP A 297 -25.09 -5.03 -6.03
N GLY A 298 -24.16 -4.33 -6.69
CA GLY A 298 -22.78 -4.76 -6.85
C GLY A 298 -22.06 -4.90 -5.50
N PHE A 299 -22.28 -3.97 -4.56
CA PHE A 299 -21.72 -4.06 -3.21
C PHE A 299 -22.22 -5.34 -2.49
N ARG A 300 -23.54 -5.53 -2.40
CA ARG A 300 -24.13 -6.68 -1.69
C ARG A 300 -23.65 -8.01 -2.27
N PHE A 301 -23.67 -8.11 -3.59
CA PHE A 301 -23.24 -9.31 -4.31
C PHE A 301 -21.82 -9.76 -3.91
N LEU A 302 -20.86 -8.83 -3.89
CA LEU A 302 -19.46 -9.15 -3.57
C LEU A 302 -19.22 -9.32 -2.08
N ALA A 303 -19.92 -8.57 -1.22
CA ALA A 303 -19.86 -8.72 0.23
C ALA A 303 -20.39 -10.11 0.66
N GLU A 304 -21.53 -10.54 0.11
CA GLU A 304 -22.12 -11.85 0.33
C GLU A 304 -21.27 -13.00 -0.24
N ALA A 305 -20.55 -12.77 -1.35
CA ALA A 305 -19.56 -13.71 -1.87
C ALA A 305 -18.36 -13.89 -0.93
N GLY A 306 -18.15 -12.96 0.01
CA GLY A 306 -17.13 -13.05 1.05
C GLY A 306 -15.91 -12.14 0.87
N ALA A 307 -15.98 -11.09 0.05
CA ALA A 307 -14.90 -10.11 -0.09
C ALA A 307 -14.57 -9.43 1.26
N ASP A 308 -13.29 -9.10 1.46
CA ASP A 308 -12.83 -8.41 2.67
C ASP A 308 -12.94 -6.89 2.58
N PHE A 309 -12.90 -6.32 1.39
CA PHE A 309 -13.17 -4.91 1.10
C PHE A 309 -13.63 -4.76 -0.35
N LEU A 310 -14.26 -3.64 -0.66
CA LEU A 310 -14.77 -3.38 -2.00
C LEU A 310 -14.27 -2.07 -2.57
N LYS A 311 -13.86 -2.09 -3.84
CA LYS A 311 -13.47 -0.89 -4.58
C LYS A 311 -14.66 -0.30 -5.31
N VAL A 312 -14.84 1.02 -5.15
CA VAL A 312 -15.95 1.80 -5.69
C VAL A 312 -15.43 2.76 -6.75
N GLY A 313 -15.97 2.64 -7.96
CA GLY A 313 -15.67 3.58 -9.05
C GLY A 313 -15.43 2.92 -10.40
N ILE A 314 -16.15 3.33 -11.42
CA ILE A 314 -15.97 2.90 -12.82
C ILE A 314 -15.88 4.15 -13.71
N GLY A 315 -14.80 4.23 -14.50
CA GLY A 315 -14.60 5.30 -15.47
C GLY A 315 -14.19 6.65 -14.88
N GLY A 316 -13.83 6.74 -13.59
CA GLY A 316 -13.40 7.97 -12.91
C GLY A 316 -11.92 8.26 -12.92
N GLY A 317 -11.08 7.35 -13.39
CA GLY A 317 -9.62 7.51 -13.45
C GLY A 317 -9.18 8.53 -14.51
N SER A 318 -8.08 9.25 -14.26
CA SER A 318 -7.59 10.34 -15.15
C SER A 318 -7.22 9.87 -16.56
N ILE A 319 -6.93 8.59 -16.74
CA ILE A 319 -6.55 7.97 -18.01
C ILE A 319 -7.51 6.86 -18.45
N CYS A 320 -8.64 6.70 -17.73
CA CYS A 320 -9.69 5.76 -18.07
C CYS A 320 -10.65 6.42 -19.07
N ILE A 321 -10.90 5.77 -20.19
CA ILE A 321 -11.84 6.21 -21.23
C ILE A 321 -13.03 5.28 -21.39
N THR A 322 -13.31 4.43 -20.40
CA THR A 322 -14.44 3.49 -20.41
C THR A 322 -15.78 4.20 -20.61
N ARG A 323 -15.97 5.39 -19.99
CA ARG A 323 -17.19 6.18 -20.17
C ARG A 323 -17.34 6.71 -21.59
N GLU A 324 -16.25 7.09 -22.22
CA GLU A 324 -16.25 7.61 -23.59
C GLU A 324 -16.44 6.47 -24.61
N THR A 325 -15.78 5.33 -24.39
CA THR A 325 -15.78 4.22 -25.36
C THR A 325 -16.98 3.28 -25.22
N LYS A 326 -17.50 3.09 -24.02
CA LYS A 326 -18.58 2.14 -23.70
C LYS A 326 -19.85 2.80 -23.16
N GLY A 327 -19.80 4.04 -22.71
CA GLY A 327 -20.90 4.68 -22.00
C GLY A 327 -21.20 4.08 -20.62
N ILE A 328 -20.24 3.35 -20.03
CA ILE A 328 -20.39 2.70 -18.72
C ILE A 328 -19.66 3.49 -17.64
N GLY A 329 -20.32 3.72 -16.52
CA GLY A 329 -19.76 4.42 -15.36
C GLY A 329 -20.82 5.18 -14.58
N ARG A 330 -20.37 5.82 -13.51
CA ARG A 330 -21.21 6.67 -12.64
C ARG A 330 -20.35 7.79 -12.04
N GLY A 331 -20.94 8.92 -11.70
CA GLY A 331 -20.26 9.98 -10.94
C GLY A 331 -19.71 9.43 -9.62
N GLN A 332 -18.46 9.72 -9.32
CA GLN A 332 -17.75 9.04 -8.23
C GLN A 332 -18.35 9.33 -6.85
N ALA A 333 -18.78 10.57 -6.60
CA ALA A 333 -19.41 10.93 -5.33
C ALA A 333 -20.75 10.20 -5.15
N THR A 334 -21.60 10.18 -6.18
CA THR A 334 -22.88 9.47 -6.13
C THR A 334 -22.71 7.97 -5.91
N ALA A 335 -21.77 7.33 -6.63
CA ALA A 335 -21.49 5.92 -6.46
C ALA A 335 -21.00 5.61 -5.03
N LEU A 336 -20.11 6.44 -4.51
CA LEU A 336 -19.55 6.24 -3.17
C LEU A 336 -20.61 6.39 -2.07
N ILE A 337 -21.45 7.41 -2.13
CA ILE A 337 -22.54 7.65 -1.15
C ILE A 337 -23.52 6.47 -1.14
N GLU A 338 -23.93 5.97 -2.32
CA GLU A 338 -24.87 4.84 -2.40
C GLU A 338 -24.23 3.54 -1.87
N VAL A 339 -22.99 3.25 -2.23
CA VAL A 339 -22.29 2.06 -1.75
C VAL A 339 -22.00 2.14 -0.25
N ALA A 340 -21.69 3.33 0.29
CA ALA A 340 -21.52 3.54 1.73
C ALA A 340 -22.82 3.27 2.50
N ALA A 341 -23.97 3.74 1.98
CA ALA A 341 -25.27 3.44 2.56
C ALA A 341 -25.55 1.92 2.54
N ALA A 342 -25.27 1.24 1.44
CA ALA A 342 -25.43 -0.21 1.33
C ALA A 342 -24.51 -0.98 2.29
N ARG A 343 -23.27 -0.51 2.51
CA ARG A 343 -22.35 -1.06 3.55
C ARG A 343 -22.95 -0.94 4.95
N ASP A 344 -23.51 0.22 5.28
CA ASP A 344 -24.07 0.49 6.59
C ASP A 344 -25.36 -0.34 6.84
N GLU A 345 -26.17 -0.55 5.79
CA GLU A 345 -27.30 -1.48 5.83
C GLU A 345 -26.84 -2.93 6.07
N TYR A 346 -25.85 -3.40 5.29
CA TYR A 346 -25.29 -4.74 5.42
C TYR A 346 -24.69 -4.95 6.82
N PHE A 347 -24.00 -3.95 7.35
CA PHE A 347 -23.46 -4.01 8.72
C PHE A 347 -24.58 -4.15 9.76
N LYS A 348 -25.68 -3.40 9.64
CA LYS A 348 -26.83 -3.51 10.57
C LYS A 348 -27.49 -4.89 10.51
N GLU A 349 -27.55 -5.49 9.33
CA GLU A 349 -28.16 -6.81 9.12
C GLU A 349 -27.28 -7.95 9.62
N THR A 350 -25.96 -7.88 9.44
CA THR A 350 -25.04 -9.02 9.63
C THR A 350 -24.06 -8.86 10.80
N GLY A 351 -23.85 -7.62 11.28
CA GLY A 351 -22.80 -7.28 12.22
C GLY A 351 -21.39 -7.27 11.60
N ILE A 352 -21.29 -7.48 10.28
CA ILE A 352 -20.00 -7.48 9.55
C ILE A 352 -19.82 -6.15 8.84
N TYR A 353 -18.77 -5.42 9.20
CA TYR A 353 -18.36 -4.21 8.51
C TYR A 353 -17.39 -4.55 7.39
N VAL A 354 -17.75 -4.25 6.15
CA VAL A 354 -16.92 -4.45 4.95
C VAL A 354 -16.40 -3.09 4.48
N PRO A 355 -15.11 -2.77 4.69
CA PRO A 355 -14.55 -1.49 4.29
C PRO A 355 -14.71 -1.22 2.79
N ILE A 356 -14.86 0.04 2.41
CA ILE A 356 -14.94 0.48 1.01
C ILE A 356 -13.79 1.41 0.64
N CYS A 357 -13.24 1.17 -0.53
CA CYS A 357 -12.16 1.93 -1.14
C CYS A 357 -12.73 2.84 -2.24
N SER A 358 -12.54 4.14 -2.14
CA SER A 358 -12.83 5.04 -3.26
C SER A 358 -11.69 4.96 -4.28
N ASP A 359 -11.98 4.47 -5.49
CA ASP A 359 -11.01 4.26 -6.57
C ASP A 359 -11.35 5.15 -7.78
N GLY A 360 -10.51 6.14 -8.03
CA GLY A 360 -10.68 7.14 -9.09
C GLY A 360 -11.41 8.41 -8.66
N GLY A 361 -11.44 9.40 -9.55
CA GLY A 361 -12.15 10.68 -9.35
C GLY A 361 -11.42 11.70 -8.46
N ILE A 362 -10.35 11.31 -7.77
CA ILE A 362 -9.57 12.19 -6.89
C ILE A 362 -8.53 12.95 -7.72
N VAL A 363 -8.77 14.26 -7.88
CA VAL A 363 -7.92 15.17 -8.66
C VAL A 363 -7.15 16.13 -7.76
N HIS A 364 -7.74 16.57 -6.66
CA HIS A 364 -7.19 17.51 -5.69
C HIS A 364 -7.16 16.91 -4.28
N ASP A 365 -6.32 17.44 -3.40
CA ASP A 365 -6.19 16.93 -2.03
C ASP A 365 -7.51 17.02 -1.24
N TYR A 366 -8.32 18.07 -1.46
CA TYR A 366 -9.63 18.21 -0.78
C TYR A 366 -10.63 17.11 -1.19
N HIS A 367 -10.48 16.52 -2.39
CA HIS A 367 -11.30 15.35 -2.79
C HIS A 367 -11.04 14.15 -1.89
N MET A 368 -9.84 14.02 -1.29
CA MET A 368 -9.54 12.96 -0.33
C MET A 368 -10.45 13.08 0.90
N THR A 369 -10.54 14.29 1.47
CA THR A 369 -11.41 14.51 2.64
C THR A 369 -12.89 14.34 2.30
N LEU A 370 -13.32 14.80 1.12
CA LEU A 370 -14.69 14.57 0.65
C LEU A 370 -15.02 13.09 0.51
N ALA A 371 -14.14 12.31 -0.11
CA ALA A 371 -14.33 10.87 -0.27
C ALA A 371 -14.43 10.15 1.07
N LEU A 372 -13.56 10.49 2.03
CA LEU A 372 -13.62 9.96 3.40
C LEU A 372 -14.94 10.36 4.10
N ALA A 373 -15.36 11.62 3.99
CA ALA A 373 -16.62 12.10 4.55
C ALA A 373 -17.87 11.42 3.93
N MET A 374 -17.80 11.05 2.65
CA MET A 374 -18.87 10.33 1.94
C MET A 374 -18.90 8.83 2.23
N GLY A 375 -18.01 8.34 3.10
CA GLY A 375 -18.04 6.98 3.60
C GLY A 375 -16.92 6.06 3.10
N ALA A 376 -15.95 6.54 2.32
CA ALA A 376 -14.75 5.75 2.03
C ALA A 376 -13.93 5.51 3.30
N ASP A 377 -13.49 4.27 3.50
CA ASP A 377 -12.56 3.94 4.56
C ASP A 377 -11.11 4.25 4.14
N PHE A 378 -10.81 4.05 2.86
CA PHE A 378 -9.50 4.38 2.28
C PHE A 378 -9.62 4.71 0.79
N LEU A 379 -8.54 5.19 0.19
CA LEU A 379 -8.50 5.78 -1.14
C LEU A 379 -7.48 5.06 -2.00
N MET A 380 -7.85 4.69 -3.22
CA MET A 380 -6.93 4.17 -4.22
C MET A 380 -6.57 5.25 -5.24
N LEU A 381 -5.28 5.52 -5.37
CA LEU A 381 -4.78 6.64 -6.15
C LEU A 381 -3.80 6.16 -7.24
N GLY A 382 -4.09 6.48 -8.50
CA GLY A 382 -3.23 6.19 -9.65
C GLY A 382 -2.36 7.39 -10.00
N ARG A 383 -2.95 8.43 -10.59
CA ARG A 383 -2.27 9.65 -11.05
C ARG A 383 -1.44 10.31 -9.94
N TYR A 384 -1.92 10.31 -8.71
CA TYR A 384 -1.24 10.91 -7.57
C TYR A 384 0.13 10.28 -7.36
N PHE A 385 0.20 8.94 -7.26
CA PHE A 385 1.44 8.21 -7.03
C PHE A 385 2.32 8.09 -8.28
N ALA A 386 1.75 8.12 -9.49
CA ALA A 386 2.51 8.07 -10.73
C ALA A 386 3.52 9.23 -10.88
N ARG A 387 3.33 10.34 -10.15
CA ARG A 387 4.10 11.58 -10.22
C ARG A 387 5.43 11.55 -9.46
N PHE A 388 5.65 10.54 -8.62
CA PHE A 388 6.74 10.53 -7.65
C PHE A 388 7.98 9.79 -8.13
N ASP A 389 9.12 10.08 -7.50
CA ASP A 389 10.39 9.43 -7.81
C ASP A 389 10.30 7.90 -7.70
N GLU A 390 9.54 7.40 -6.73
CA GLU A 390 9.43 5.98 -6.39
C GLU A 390 8.49 5.20 -7.33
N SER A 391 7.71 5.87 -8.19
CA SER A 391 6.91 5.19 -9.21
C SER A 391 7.81 4.54 -10.28
N PRO A 392 7.39 3.42 -10.90
CA PRO A 392 8.25 2.63 -11.77
C PRO A 392 8.63 3.28 -13.10
N THR A 393 7.99 4.39 -13.47
CA THR A 393 8.14 4.99 -14.79
C THR A 393 9.32 5.97 -14.86
N ASN A 394 9.76 6.28 -16.09
CA ASN A 394 10.86 7.20 -16.31
C ASN A 394 10.44 8.66 -16.09
N LYS A 395 11.37 9.45 -15.55
CA LYS A 395 11.30 10.91 -15.54
C LYS A 395 11.83 11.42 -16.86
N VAL A 396 11.02 12.16 -17.60
CA VAL A 396 11.33 12.67 -18.93
C VAL A 396 11.12 14.18 -19.02
N MET A 397 11.79 14.83 -19.95
CA MET A 397 11.59 16.26 -20.23
C MET A 397 10.60 16.41 -21.40
N VAL A 398 9.47 17.06 -21.13
CA VAL A 398 8.44 17.34 -22.15
C VAL A 398 8.10 18.83 -22.09
N ASN A 399 8.27 19.53 -23.20
CA ASN A 399 7.99 20.98 -23.32
C ASN A 399 8.64 21.84 -22.22
N GLY A 400 9.87 21.51 -21.82
CA GLY A 400 10.62 22.27 -20.81
C GLY A 400 10.24 21.96 -19.34
N ALA A 401 9.36 21.00 -19.10
CA ALA A 401 8.97 20.55 -17.76
C ALA A 401 9.31 19.08 -17.53
N TYR A 402 9.67 18.75 -16.29
CA TYR A 402 9.83 17.34 -15.91
C TYR A 402 8.47 16.65 -15.75
N MET A 403 8.33 15.51 -16.41
CA MET A 403 7.14 14.67 -16.42
C MET A 403 7.51 13.24 -16.07
N LYS A 404 6.51 12.46 -15.65
CA LYS A 404 6.59 11.00 -15.52
C LYS A 404 5.66 10.37 -16.55
N GLU A 405 6.08 9.26 -17.15
CA GLU A 405 5.20 8.49 -18.02
C GLU A 405 4.05 7.88 -17.20
N TYR A 406 2.85 7.87 -17.76
CA TYR A 406 1.66 7.35 -17.08
C TYR A 406 0.67 6.76 -18.09
N TRP A 407 0.38 5.47 -17.96
CA TRP A 407 -0.51 4.76 -18.88
C TRP A 407 -1.51 3.88 -18.14
N GLY A 408 -2.71 3.72 -18.74
CA GLY A 408 -3.79 2.90 -18.22
C GLY A 408 -3.56 1.42 -18.47
N GLU A 409 -4.09 0.57 -17.60
CA GLU A 409 -4.06 -0.89 -17.76
C GLU A 409 -4.81 -1.38 -19.01
N GLY A 410 -5.83 -0.63 -19.47
CA GLY A 410 -6.56 -0.89 -20.71
C GLY A 410 -5.92 -0.27 -21.97
N SER A 411 -4.71 0.28 -21.89
CA SER A 411 -3.98 0.81 -23.04
C SER A 411 -3.24 -0.28 -23.83
N ASN A 412 -2.90 0.00 -25.07
CA ASN A 412 -2.04 -0.88 -25.89
C ASN A 412 -0.64 -1.04 -25.31
N ARG A 413 -0.19 -0.12 -24.47
CA ARG A 413 1.10 -0.19 -23.80
C ARG A 413 1.10 -1.24 -22.69
N ALA A 414 0.08 -1.24 -21.82
CA ALA A 414 -0.04 -2.20 -20.73
C ALA A 414 -0.37 -3.61 -21.22
N ARG A 415 -1.23 -3.71 -22.22
CA ARG A 415 -1.74 -4.99 -22.77
C ARG A 415 -2.34 -5.92 -21.70
N ASN A 416 -2.94 -5.35 -20.65
CA ASN A 416 -3.55 -6.11 -19.56
C ASN A 416 -4.97 -6.57 -19.94
N TRP A 417 -5.04 -7.51 -20.89
CA TRP A 417 -6.30 -8.08 -21.36
C TRP A 417 -6.97 -9.02 -20.35
N GLN A 418 -6.22 -9.48 -19.36
CA GLN A 418 -6.73 -10.36 -18.28
C GLN A 418 -7.70 -9.65 -17.34
N ARG A 419 -7.67 -8.33 -17.33
CA ARG A 419 -8.56 -7.45 -16.58
C ARG A 419 -10.02 -7.49 -17.06
N TYR A 420 -10.24 -7.98 -18.29
CA TYR A 420 -11.55 -7.96 -18.94
C TYR A 420 -12.13 -9.37 -19.03
N ASP A 421 -13.31 -9.55 -18.44
CA ASP A 421 -14.04 -10.82 -18.43
C ASP A 421 -14.86 -10.98 -19.73
N LEU A 422 -14.18 -11.34 -20.80
CA LEU A 422 -14.76 -11.46 -22.15
C LEU A 422 -15.01 -12.92 -22.59
N GLY A 423 -15.15 -13.84 -21.62
CA GLY A 423 -15.48 -15.25 -21.94
C GLY A 423 -14.36 -16.01 -22.65
N GLY A 424 -13.13 -15.98 -22.15
CA GLY A 424 -12.00 -16.74 -22.67
C GLY A 424 -10.77 -15.91 -23.05
N SER A 425 -10.09 -16.25 -24.16
CA SER A 425 -8.86 -15.60 -24.62
C SER A 425 -9.07 -14.33 -25.44
N ALA A 426 -10.30 -13.80 -25.51
CA ALA A 426 -10.63 -12.64 -26.31
C ALA A 426 -9.84 -11.40 -25.85
N LYS A 427 -9.37 -10.62 -26.81
CA LYS A 427 -8.76 -9.30 -26.61
C LYS A 427 -9.79 -8.23 -26.89
N LEU A 428 -9.71 -7.09 -26.18
CA LEU A 428 -10.47 -5.91 -26.60
C LEU A 428 -9.99 -5.46 -27.99
N SER A 429 -10.94 -5.09 -28.83
CA SER A 429 -10.66 -4.51 -30.15
C SER A 429 -10.40 -3.00 -30.11
N PHE A 430 -10.50 -2.40 -28.91
CA PHE A 430 -10.31 -0.97 -28.67
C PHE A 430 -9.63 -0.75 -27.30
N GLU A 431 -9.11 0.43 -27.09
CA GLU A 431 -8.49 0.81 -25.81
C GLU A 431 -9.54 1.33 -24.82
N GLU A 432 -9.33 1.04 -23.55
CA GLU A 432 -10.06 1.62 -22.42
C GLU A 432 -9.18 2.48 -21.51
N GLY A 433 -7.96 2.76 -21.94
CA GLY A 433 -7.01 3.63 -21.26
C GLY A 433 -6.06 4.28 -22.23
N VAL A 434 -5.52 5.43 -21.87
CA VAL A 434 -4.57 6.18 -22.69
C VAL A 434 -3.14 6.05 -22.17
N ASP A 435 -2.17 6.28 -23.06
CA ASP A 435 -0.74 6.48 -22.74
C ASP A 435 -0.47 7.98 -22.68
N SER A 436 0.10 8.45 -21.57
CA SER A 436 0.20 9.89 -21.29
C SER A 436 1.37 10.22 -20.36
N TYR A 437 1.46 11.48 -20.00
CA TYR A 437 2.40 11.99 -19.00
C TYR A 437 1.68 12.68 -17.87
N VAL A 438 2.29 12.64 -16.67
CA VAL A 438 1.87 13.42 -15.50
C VAL A 438 3.02 14.32 -15.04
N THR A 439 2.70 15.47 -14.49
CA THR A 439 3.71 16.39 -13.96
C THR A 439 4.48 15.70 -12.82
N TYR A 440 5.80 15.69 -12.93
CA TYR A 440 6.69 15.19 -11.88
C TYR A 440 6.56 16.04 -10.60
N ALA A 441 6.55 15.40 -9.45
CA ALA A 441 6.30 16.06 -8.17
C ALA A 441 7.39 15.79 -7.10
N GLY A 442 8.47 15.10 -7.42
CA GLY A 442 9.54 14.79 -6.45
C GLY A 442 9.26 13.55 -5.60
N PRO A 443 9.83 13.49 -4.39
CA PRO A 443 9.69 12.35 -3.49
C PRO A 443 8.24 12.12 -3.03
N LEU A 444 7.86 10.86 -2.84
CA LEU A 444 6.54 10.47 -2.33
C LEU A 444 6.28 11.08 -0.95
N ARG A 445 7.23 10.96 -0.04
CA ARG A 445 7.11 11.39 1.35
C ARG A 445 6.62 12.81 1.49
N ASP A 446 7.31 13.77 0.88
CA ASP A 446 7.02 15.21 1.02
C ASP A 446 5.59 15.54 0.54
N ASN A 447 5.16 14.88 -0.53
CA ASN A 447 3.83 15.08 -1.10
C ASN A 447 2.74 14.42 -0.23
N VAL A 448 2.97 13.20 0.27
CA VAL A 448 2.03 12.49 1.15
C VAL A 448 1.87 13.26 2.47
N GLU A 449 2.96 13.69 3.11
CA GLU A 449 2.90 14.51 4.32
C GLU A 449 2.08 15.79 4.10
N ALA A 450 2.33 16.51 2.99
CA ALA A 450 1.61 17.73 2.66
C ALA A 450 0.10 17.49 2.41
N SER A 451 -0.25 16.43 1.67
CA SER A 451 -1.64 16.08 1.38
C SER A 451 -2.38 15.64 2.64
N LEU A 452 -1.76 14.79 3.47
CA LEU A 452 -2.36 14.33 4.72
C LEU A 452 -2.52 15.46 5.75
N TYR A 453 -1.59 16.43 5.77
CA TYR A 453 -1.74 17.62 6.62
C TYR A 453 -2.97 18.43 6.21
N LYS A 454 -3.24 18.61 4.90
CA LYS A 454 -4.45 19.28 4.42
C LYS A 454 -5.72 18.51 4.81
N VAL A 455 -5.72 17.16 4.67
CA VAL A 455 -6.83 16.31 5.12
C VAL A 455 -7.09 16.51 6.61
N LYS A 456 -6.06 16.43 7.46
CA LYS A 456 -6.17 16.62 8.91
C LYS A 456 -6.66 18.02 9.26
N SER A 457 -6.13 19.05 8.62
CA SER A 457 -6.57 20.44 8.82
C SER A 457 -8.05 20.63 8.46
N THR A 458 -8.50 20.04 7.34
CA THR A 458 -9.91 20.09 6.96
C THR A 458 -10.80 19.34 7.97
N MET A 459 -10.36 18.19 8.49
CA MET A 459 -11.08 17.47 9.55
C MET A 459 -11.22 18.33 10.82
N CYS A 460 -10.18 19.07 11.20
CA CYS A 460 -10.26 20.02 12.31
C CYS A 460 -11.30 21.11 12.05
N ASN A 461 -11.39 21.64 10.83
CA ASN A 461 -12.41 22.64 10.46
C ASN A 461 -13.84 22.06 10.50
N VAL A 462 -14.01 20.77 10.31
CA VAL A 462 -15.28 20.04 10.50
C VAL A 462 -15.57 19.75 11.97
N GLY A 463 -14.55 19.84 12.85
CA GLY A 463 -14.67 19.59 14.28
C GLY A 463 -14.51 18.12 14.67
N VAL A 464 -13.74 17.33 13.90
CA VAL A 464 -13.54 15.91 14.12
C VAL A 464 -12.05 15.53 14.10
N THR A 465 -11.69 14.45 14.80
CA THR A 465 -10.31 13.99 14.94
C THR A 465 -10.06 12.56 14.46
N ASN A 466 -11.07 11.92 13.87
CA ASN A 466 -10.93 10.58 13.27
C ASN A 466 -11.90 10.37 12.10
N ILE A 467 -11.65 9.37 11.27
CA ILE A 467 -12.46 9.09 10.08
C ILE A 467 -13.90 8.66 10.41
N PRO A 468 -14.17 7.78 11.39
CA PRO A 468 -15.55 7.46 11.77
C PRO A 468 -16.40 8.67 12.15
N ASP A 469 -15.84 9.60 12.93
CA ASP A 469 -16.54 10.83 13.29
C ASP A 469 -16.74 11.77 12.09
N LEU A 470 -15.78 11.80 11.15
CA LEU A 470 -15.95 12.53 9.89
C LEU A 470 -17.12 11.98 9.10
N GLN A 471 -17.21 10.66 8.93
CA GLN A 471 -18.31 10.00 8.21
C GLN A 471 -19.67 10.25 8.87
N GLN A 472 -19.72 10.33 10.20
CA GLN A 472 -20.95 10.51 10.95
C GLN A 472 -21.42 11.97 11.04
N ASN A 473 -20.49 12.92 11.17
CA ASN A 473 -20.79 14.30 11.54
C ASN A 473 -20.59 15.31 10.41
N ALA A 474 -19.89 14.95 9.33
CA ALA A 474 -19.66 15.87 8.21
C ALA A 474 -20.97 16.28 7.54
N LYS A 475 -21.07 17.55 7.19
CA LYS A 475 -22.17 18.10 6.41
C LYS A 475 -21.64 18.49 5.05
N LEU A 476 -22.28 17.99 4.01
CA LEU A 476 -21.91 18.22 2.62
C LEU A 476 -22.99 19.05 1.94
N THR A 477 -22.59 19.96 1.06
CA THR A 477 -23.50 20.69 0.18
C THR A 477 -23.10 20.53 -1.26
N LEU A 478 -24.06 20.32 -2.14
CA LEU A 478 -23.88 20.45 -3.58
C LEU A 478 -23.65 21.92 -3.93
N VAL A 479 -22.77 22.18 -4.90
CA VAL A 479 -22.46 23.50 -5.40
C VAL A 479 -22.79 23.61 -6.88
N SER A 480 -23.19 24.82 -7.31
CA SER A 480 -23.43 25.09 -8.73
C SER A 480 -22.13 25.20 -9.51
N SER A 481 -22.20 25.12 -10.83
CA SER A 481 -21.04 25.36 -11.71
C SER A 481 -20.38 26.74 -11.48
N VAL A 482 -21.16 27.75 -11.12
CA VAL A 482 -20.65 29.08 -10.79
C VAL A 482 -19.88 29.05 -9.47
N SER A 483 -20.38 28.35 -8.45
CA SER A 483 -19.68 28.20 -7.17
C SER A 483 -18.38 27.39 -7.31
N ILE A 484 -18.30 26.46 -8.24
CA ILE A 484 -17.05 25.74 -8.54
C ILE A 484 -15.99 26.71 -9.08
N VAL A 485 -16.39 27.63 -9.97
CA VAL A 485 -15.48 28.67 -10.50
C VAL A 485 -15.08 29.66 -9.41
N GLU A 486 -16.04 30.10 -8.57
CA GLU A 486 -15.80 30.98 -7.43
C GLU A 486 -14.78 30.39 -6.44
N GLY A 487 -14.75 29.07 -6.29
CA GLY A 487 -13.79 28.35 -5.40
C GLY A 487 -12.32 28.40 -5.87
N GLY A 488 -12.05 28.86 -7.10
CA GLY A 488 -10.70 29.12 -7.62
C GLY A 488 -10.27 30.57 -7.41
N TYR A 489 -8.98 30.85 -7.63
CA TYR A 489 -8.56 32.24 -7.71
C TYR A 489 -9.13 32.89 -8.97
N HIS A 490 -9.67 34.10 -8.84
CA HIS A 490 -10.25 34.86 -9.92
C HIS A 490 -9.94 36.37 -9.75
N ASP A 491 -9.99 37.12 -10.83
CA ASP A 491 -9.73 38.56 -10.87
C ASP A 491 -8.36 39.00 -10.32
N VAL A 492 -7.37 38.07 -10.29
CA VAL A 492 -6.00 38.32 -9.84
C VAL A 492 -4.99 37.71 -10.80
N THR A 493 -3.80 38.31 -10.90
CA THR A 493 -2.68 37.77 -11.66
C THR A 493 -1.69 37.15 -10.71
N LEU A 494 -1.35 35.86 -10.87
CA LEU A 494 -0.37 35.19 -10.04
C LEU A 494 1.04 35.81 -10.23
N ARG A 495 1.74 36.07 -9.14
CA ARG A 495 3.08 36.65 -9.17
C ARG A 495 4.15 35.63 -9.62
N SER A 496 3.89 34.36 -9.46
CA SER A 496 4.74 33.24 -9.92
C SER A 496 3.89 32.17 -10.56
N SER A 497 4.43 31.53 -11.61
CA SER A 497 3.82 30.39 -12.28
C SER A 497 3.93 29.07 -11.50
N SER A 498 4.22 29.12 -10.19
CA SER A 498 4.16 27.90 -9.36
C SER A 498 2.72 27.40 -9.38
N PRO A 499 2.47 26.20 -9.90
CA PRO A 499 1.12 25.66 -9.88
C PRO A 499 0.71 25.53 -8.42
N VAL A 500 -0.37 26.22 -8.06
CA VAL A 500 -1.09 25.94 -6.82
C VAL A 500 -1.60 24.50 -6.96
N LYS A 501 -1.01 23.60 -6.22
CA LYS A 501 -1.36 22.17 -6.25
C LYS A 501 -2.31 21.85 -5.11
#